data_47a2dff4cd3b7588ec19591d14bc606a
#
_entry.id   47a2dff4cd3b7588ec19591d14bc606a
#
_cell.length_a   1.000
_cell.length_b   1.000
_cell.length_c   1.000
_cell.angle_alpha   90.00
_cell.angle_beta   90.00
_cell.angle_gamma   90.00
#
_symmetry.space_group_name_H-M   'P 1'
#
loop_
_entity.id
_entity.type
_entity.pdbx_description
1 polymer ?
#
loop_
_entity_poly.entity_id
_entity_poly.type
_entity_poly.pdbx_seq_one_letter_code
_entity_poly.pdbx_strand_id
1 'polypeptide(L)'
;MKGSLIVITFFIAGIVAGYFDIIPRLTEMAGYSIYVLYLLIAIIGFEFGYKNLIPTIKKLDLTSFMLPLFTMGGTLIFTALAWLLLHSYPLHDYLAIGGAAGYYSLSSVLIMEYKKASAGLGIAAELGTIALLSNMIREIISLTCAPVFRKYFGWYALIASAGVASIDVVLPVIVRNCGPGAVPVAIVQGVILEILVPVTIMLFCSL
;
A
#
# COMPACT_ATOMS: atom_id res chain seq x y z
N MET A 1 2.36 14.98 4.31
CA MET A 1 1.80 15.08 5.68
C MET A 1 0.30 15.40 5.73
N LYS A 2 -0.24 16.33 4.92
CA LYS A 2 -1.70 16.64 4.97
C LYS A 2 -2.58 15.45 4.55
N GLY A 3 -2.19 14.68 3.54
CA GLY A 3 -2.96 13.50 3.07
C GLY A 3 -3.03 12.39 4.10
N SER A 4 -1.90 12.00 4.69
CA SER A 4 -1.86 10.96 5.73
C SER A 4 -2.64 11.37 6.97
N LEU A 5 -2.60 12.67 7.34
CA LEU A 5 -3.35 13.19 8.48
C LEU A 5 -4.87 13.10 8.25
N ILE A 6 -5.32 13.39 7.03
CA ILE A 6 -6.72 13.26 6.62
C ILE A 6 -7.17 11.79 6.75
N VAL A 7 -6.39 10.84 6.23
CA VAL A 7 -6.72 9.41 6.31
C VAL A 7 -6.81 8.94 7.76
N ILE A 8 -5.83 9.33 8.61
CA ILE A 8 -5.86 9.01 10.04
C ILE A 8 -7.11 9.58 10.71
N THR A 9 -7.48 10.83 10.39
CA THR A 9 -8.67 11.46 10.96
C THR A 9 -9.95 10.71 10.58
N PHE A 10 -10.11 10.33 9.30
CA PHE A 10 -11.26 9.55 8.85
C PHE A 10 -11.28 8.14 9.47
N PHE A 11 -10.12 7.53 9.65
CA PHE A 11 -10.00 6.23 10.31
C PHE A 11 -10.44 6.29 11.77
N ILE A 12 -9.93 7.27 12.55
CA ILE A 12 -10.34 7.49 13.94
C ILE A 12 -11.83 7.81 14.03
N ALA A 13 -12.34 8.67 13.14
CA ALA A 13 -13.76 9.00 13.07
C ALA A 13 -14.62 7.74 12.80
N GLY A 14 -14.16 6.85 11.92
CA GLY A 14 -14.81 5.56 11.66
C GLY A 14 -14.84 4.64 12.89
N ILE A 15 -13.72 4.55 13.63
CA ILE A 15 -13.67 3.78 14.90
C ILE A 15 -14.66 4.35 15.90
N VAL A 16 -14.68 5.68 16.10
CA VAL A 16 -15.59 6.34 17.04
C VAL A 16 -17.04 6.13 16.63
N ALA A 17 -17.37 6.30 15.34
CA ALA A 17 -18.72 6.07 14.83
C ALA A 17 -19.19 4.62 15.02
N GLY A 18 -18.29 3.64 14.82
CA GLY A 18 -18.59 2.23 15.05
C GLY A 18 -18.72 1.87 16.54
N TYR A 19 -17.86 2.43 17.40
CA TYR A 19 -17.90 2.18 18.84
C TYR A 19 -19.18 2.73 19.51
N PHE A 20 -19.63 3.90 19.07
CA PHE A 20 -20.83 4.54 19.61
C PHE A 20 -22.11 4.18 18.85
N ASP A 21 -22.03 3.27 17.87
CA ASP A 21 -23.15 2.86 17.01
C ASP A 21 -23.93 4.06 16.41
N ILE A 22 -23.16 5.11 16.03
CA ILE A 22 -23.71 6.39 15.55
C ILE A 22 -24.48 6.20 14.24
N ILE A 23 -24.07 5.23 13.42
CA ILE A 23 -24.74 4.88 12.18
C ILE A 23 -25.35 3.49 12.33
N PRO A 24 -26.63 3.39 12.71
CA PRO A 24 -27.34 2.12 12.74
C PRO A 24 -27.27 1.46 11.36
N ARG A 25 -26.99 0.16 11.31
CA ARG A 25 -26.90 -0.64 10.08
C ARG A 25 -25.61 -0.50 9.25
N LEU A 26 -24.49 0.00 9.85
CA LEU A 26 -23.17 -0.05 9.16
C LEU A 26 -22.81 -1.46 8.69
N THR A 27 -23.22 -2.49 9.43
CA THR A 27 -23.03 -3.90 9.05
C THR A 27 -23.85 -4.31 7.82
N GLU A 28 -25.02 -3.72 7.61
CA GLU A 28 -25.81 -3.93 6.39
C GLU A 28 -25.15 -3.25 5.16
N MET A 29 -24.40 -2.19 5.40
CA MET A 29 -23.65 -1.49 4.35
C MET A 29 -22.37 -2.23 3.92
N ALA A 30 -21.94 -3.28 4.62
CA ALA A 30 -20.78 -4.08 4.24
C ALA A 30 -20.90 -4.70 2.82
N GLY A 31 -22.12 -4.84 2.29
CA GLY A 31 -22.36 -5.25 0.90
C GLY A 31 -21.96 -4.21 -0.15
N TYR A 32 -21.81 -2.94 0.25
CA TYR A 32 -21.39 -1.86 -0.67
C TYR A 32 -19.87 -1.74 -0.82
N SER A 33 -19.07 -2.44 -0.01
CA SER A 33 -17.60 -2.41 -0.09
C SER A 33 -17.09 -2.80 -1.48
N ILE A 34 -17.76 -3.73 -2.16
CA ILE A 34 -17.41 -4.16 -3.52
C ILE A 34 -17.54 -3.02 -4.55
N TYR A 35 -18.54 -2.15 -4.41
CA TYR A 35 -18.71 -1.00 -5.30
C TYR A 35 -17.64 0.06 -5.07
N VAL A 36 -17.23 0.27 -3.81
CA VAL A 36 -16.10 1.14 -3.48
C VAL A 36 -14.81 0.60 -4.10
N LEU A 37 -14.61 -0.72 -4.04
CA LEU A 37 -13.47 -1.39 -4.68
C LEU A 37 -13.48 -1.18 -6.20
N TYR A 38 -14.61 -1.38 -6.87
CA TYR A 38 -14.72 -1.16 -8.32
C TYR A 38 -14.44 0.30 -8.68
N LEU A 39 -14.94 1.25 -7.88
CA LEU A 39 -14.66 2.68 -8.08
C LEU A 39 -13.15 2.96 -7.93
N LEU A 40 -12.50 2.43 -6.91
CA LEU A 40 -11.05 2.59 -6.71
C LEU A 40 -10.27 2.02 -7.90
N ILE A 41 -10.58 0.82 -8.36
CA ILE A 41 -9.92 0.20 -9.52
C ILE A 41 -10.15 1.05 -10.79
N ALA A 42 -11.35 1.58 -10.99
CA ALA A 42 -11.66 2.44 -12.13
C ALA A 42 -10.86 3.75 -12.10
N ILE A 43 -10.72 4.38 -10.93
CA ILE A 43 -9.92 5.60 -10.74
C ILE A 43 -8.44 5.32 -11.07
N ILE A 44 -7.90 4.20 -10.59
CA ILE A 44 -6.52 3.76 -10.88
C ILE A 44 -6.33 3.58 -12.40
N GLY A 45 -7.25 2.86 -13.06
CA GLY A 45 -7.20 2.67 -14.51
C GLY A 45 -7.24 3.99 -15.28
N PHE A 46 -8.07 4.95 -14.85
CA PHE A 46 -8.13 6.28 -15.44
C PHE A 46 -6.82 7.06 -15.24
N GLU A 47 -6.23 6.99 -14.05
CA GLU A 47 -4.96 7.64 -13.73
C GLU A 47 -3.81 7.11 -14.61
N PHE A 48 -3.75 5.80 -14.83
CA PHE A 48 -2.78 5.19 -15.76
C PHE A 48 -2.98 5.66 -17.21
N GLY A 49 -4.21 5.74 -17.68
CA GLY A 49 -4.51 6.24 -19.02
C GLY A 49 -4.13 7.70 -19.22
N TYR A 50 -4.31 8.53 -18.18
CA TYR A 50 -3.98 9.95 -18.23
C TYR A 50 -2.47 10.23 -18.15
N LYS A 51 -1.72 9.48 -17.33
CA LYS A 51 -0.27 9.61 -17.20
C LYS A 51 0.42 9.01 -18.43
N ASN A 52 0.92 9.85 -19.34
CA ASN A 52 1.75 9.38 -20.46
C ASN A 52 3.14 8.94 -19.94
N LEU A 53 3.27 7.69 -19.51
CA LEU A 53 4.48 7.15 -18.88
C LEU A 53 5.56 6.69 -19.87
N ILE A 54 5.20 6.51 -21.15
CA ILE A 54 6.09 5.97 -22.19
C ILE A 54 7.42 6.73 -22.31
N PRO A 55 7.45 8.09 -22.36
CA PRO A 55 8.71 8.81 -22.42
C PRO A 55 9.56 8.70 -21.17
N THR A 56 8.93 8.50 -20.01
CA THR A 56 9.58 8.36 -18.71
C THR A 56 10.27 7.00 -18.61
N ILE A 57 9.58 5.94 -19.01
CA ILE A 57 10.09 4.55 -18.99
C ILE A 57 11.31 4.39 -19.91
N LYS A 58 11.29 4.99 -21.10
CA LYS A 58 12.39 4.90 -22.08
C LYS A 58 13.72 5.50 -21.61
N LYS A 59 13.73 6.32 -20.58
CA LYS A 59 14.93 6.99 -20.03
C LYS A 59 15.52 6.30 -18.83
N LEU A 60 14.94 5.19 -18.38
CA LEU A 60 15.35 4.51 -17.16
C LEU A 60 16.37 3.41 -17.41
N ASP A 61 17.33 3.29 -16.50
CA ASP A 61 18.26 2.18 -16.42
C ASP A 61 17.54 0.91 -15.97
N LEU A 62 18.05 -0.25 -16.35
CA LEU A 62 17.53 -1.55 -15.94
C LEU A 62 17.38 -1.68 -14.41
N THR A 63 18.33 -1.14 -13.65
CA THR A 63 18.30 -1.13 -12.19
C THR A 63 17.06 -0.42 -11.64
N SER A 64 16.69 0.72 -12.23
CA SER A 64 15.50 1.49 -11.84
C SER A 64 14.21 0.74 -12.13
N PHE A 65 14.20 -0.03 -13.23
CA PHE A 65 13.06 -0.84 -13.62
C PHE A 65 12.91 -2.10 -12.75
N MET A 66 14.02 -2.63 -12.24
CA MET A 66 14.02 -3.78 -11.32
C MET A 66 13.65 -3.41 -9.88
N LEU A 67 13.71 -2.13 -9.51
CA LEU A 67 13.46 -1.66 -8.14
C LEU A 67 12.09 -2.09 -7.58
N PRO A 68 10.97 -2.01 -8.30
CA PRO A 68 9.67 -2.48 -7.81
C PRO A 68 9.66 -3.96 -7.44
N LEU A 69 10.34 -4.80 -8.24
CA LEU A 69 10.43 -6.24 -7.97
C LEU A 69 11.26 -6.53 -6.72
N PHE A 70 12.38 -5.85 -6.54
CA PHE A 70 13.18 -5.95 -5.31
C PHE A 70 12.43 -5.41 -4.10
N THR A 71 11.63 -4.34 -4.26
CA THR A 71 10.80 -3.80 -3.19
C THR A 71 9.72 -4.80 -2.78
N MET A 72 9.00 -5.37 -3.73
CA MET A 72 7.97 -6.37 -3.47
C MET A 72 8.58 -7.63 -2.86
N GLY A 73 9.62 -8.19 -3.49
CA GLY A 73 10.30 -9.40 -3.00
C GLY A 73 10.88 -9.21 -1.59
N GLY A 74 11.57 -8.10 -1.35
CA GLY A 74 12.10 -7.78 -0.03
C GLY A 74 11.00 -7.64 1.01
N THR A 75 9.90 -6.95 0.69
CA THR A 75 8.77 -6.82 1.60
C THR A 75 8.15 -8.18 1.95
N LEU A 76 7.94 -9.06 0.96
CA LEU A 76 7.41 -10.40 1.18
C LEU A 76 8.35 -11.26 2.03
N ILE A 77 9.68 -11.22 1.78
CA ILE A 77 10.67 -11.95 2.59
C ILE A 77 10.63 -11.49 4.05
N PHE A 78 10.68 -10.18 4.30
CA PHE A 78 10.63 -9.66 5.67
C PHE A 78 9.28 -9.92 6.35
N THR A 79 8.18 -9.94 5.60
CA THR A 79 6.87 -10.31 6.13
C THR A 79 6.81 -11.79 6.49
N ALA A 80 7.40 -12.67 5.68
CA ALA A 80 7.54 -14.09 6.03
C ALA A 80 8.40 -14.30 7.28
N LEU A 81 9.48 -13.53 7.46
CA LEU A 81 10.26 -13.54 8.70
C LEU A 81 9.46 -13.03 9.90
N ALA A 82 8.63 -12.00 9.74
CA ALA A 82 7.74 -11.53 10.78
C ALA A 82 6.72 -12.61 11.19
N TRP A 83 6.20 -13.37 10.23
CA TRP A 83 5.34 -14.52 10.53
C TRP A 83 6.02 -15.55 11.43
N LEU A 84 7.32 -15.83 11.24
CA LEU A 84 8.07 -16.76 12.11
C LEU A 84 8.14 -16.30 13.57
N LEU A 85 7.93 -15.02 13.85
CA LEU A 85 7.95 -14.47 15.21
C LEU A 85 6.56 -14.36 15.83
N LEU A 86 5.55 -14.04 15.05
CA LEU A 86 4.22 -13.69 15.55
C LEU A 86 3.21 -14.85 15.52
N HIS A 87 3.20 -15.67 14.47
CA HIS A 87 2.35 -16.88 14.28
C HIS A 87 0.84 -16.69 14.56
N SER A 88 0.32 -15.46 14.56
CA SER A 88 -1.09 -15.18 14.91
C SER A 88 -2.08 -15.60 13.83
N TYR A 89 -1.65 -15.60 12.56
CA TYR A 89 -2.43 -15.95 11.36
C TYR A 89 -1.61 -16.88 10.45
N PRO A 90 -2.23 -17.55 9.47
CA PRO A 90 -1.53 -18.31 8.45
C PRO A 90 -0.53 -17.42 7.65
N LEU A 91 0.52 -18.05 7.13
CA LEU A 91 1.58 -17.35 6.37
C LEU A 91 1.01 -16.53 5.19
N HIS A 92 0.03 -17.09 4.48
CA HIS A 92 -0.57 -16.42 3.31
C HIS A 92 -1.28 -15.11 3.69
N ASP A 93 -1.86 -15.00 4.89
CA ASP A 93 -2.47 -13.75 5.36
C ASP A 93 -1.41 -12.68 5.64
N TYR A 94 -0.28 -13.06 6.25
CA TYR A 94 0.86 -12.14 6.39
C TYR A 94 1.38 -11.69 5.04
N LEU A 95 1.53 -12.60 4.07
CA LEU A 95 2.00 -12.27 2.74
C LEU A 95 1.02 -11.38 1.96
N ALA A 96 -0.29 -11.54 2.18
CA ALA A 96 -1.29 -10.62 1.64
C ALA A 96 -1.13 -9.20 2.21
N ILE A 97 -0.92 -9.08 3.54
CA ILE A 97 -0.68 -7.79 4.20
C ILE A 97 0.62 -7.14 3.69
N GLY A 98 1.72 -7.90 3.63
CA GLY A 98 3.01 -7.42 3.12
C GLY A 98 2.97 -7.04 1.65
N GLY A 99 2.22 -7.82 0.85
CA GLY A 99 1.98 -7.57 -0.57
C GLY A 99 1.31 -6.24 -0.89
N ALA A 100 0.74 -5.56 0.10
CA ALA A 100 0.17 -4.21 -0.04
C ALA A 100 1.20 -3.13 -0.40
N ALA A 101 2.49 -3.33 -0.11
CA ALA A 101 3.64 -2.52 -0.54
C ALA A 101 3.45 -0.99 -0.44
N GLY A 102 2.72 -0.50 0.57
CA GLY A 102 2.42 0.91 0.78
C GLY A 102 1.05 1.37 0.26
N TYR A 103 0.25 0.51 -0.36
CA TYR A 103 -1.07 0.84 -0.88
C TYR A 103 -2.18 0.53 0.12
N TYR A 104 -2.22 1.26 1.22
CA TYR A 104 -3.12 0.98 2.36
C TYR A 104 -4.60 1.05 2.02
N SER A 105 -5.06 2.00 1.19
CA SER A 105 -6.48 2.20 0.89
C SER A 105 -7.09 1.06 0.09
N LEU A 106 -6.41 0.63 -0.99
CA LEU A 106 -6.88 -0.47 -1.82
C LEU A 106 -6.69 -1.82 -1.13
N SER A 107 -5.53 -2.04 -0.49
CA SER A 107 -5.18 -3.34 0.10
C SER A 107 -6.11 -3.72 1.24
N SER A 108 -6.50 -2.77 2.10
CA SER A 108 -7.40 -3.06 3.21
C SER A 108 -8.77 -3.55 2.70
N VAL A 109 -9.33 -2.90 1.68
CA VAL A 109 -10.61 -3.27 1.08
C VAL A 109 -10.51 -4.60 0.34
N LEU A 110 -9.43 -4.82 -0.43
CA LEU A 110 -9.19 -6.08 -1.13
C LEU A 110 -9.11 -7.27 -0.16
N ILE A 111 -8.27 -7.17 0.87
CA ILE A 111 -8.10 -8.24 1.85
C ILE A 111 -9.43 -8.53 2.56
N MET A 112 -10.17 -7.50 2.98
CA MET A 112 -11.49 -7.68 3.58
C MET A 112 -12.44 -8.43 2.66
N GLU A 113 -12.54 -8.04 1.40
CA GLU A 113 -13.49 -8.64 0.46
C GLU A 113 -13.13 -10.09 0.13
N TYR A 114 -11.84 -10.39 -0.13
CA TYR A 114 -11.42 -11.75 -0.44
C TYR A 114 -11.48 -12.71 0.77
N LYS A 115 -11.14 -12.23 1.97
CA LYS A 115 -11.15 -13.05 3.19
C LYS A 115 -12.53 -13.19 3.84
N LYS A 116 -13.50 -12.37 3.49
CA LYS A 116 -14.86 -12.40 4.03
C LYS A 116 -15.53 -13.77 3.85
N ALA A 117 -15.35 -14.40 2.68
CA ALA A 117 -15.95 -15.69 2.37
C ALA A 117 -15.23 -16.87 3.06
N SER A 118 -13.90 -16.81 3.21
CA SER A 118 -13.07 -17.91 3.72
C SER A 118 -12.86 -17.84 5.24
N ALA A 119 -12.64 -16.66 5.80
CA ALA A 119 -12.29 -16.46 7.21
C ALA A 119 -13.41 -15.81 8.05
N GLY A 120 -14.49 -15.38 7.41
CA GLY A 120 -15.58 -14.65 8.07
C GLY A 120 -15.32 -13.15 8.23
N LEU A 121 -16.40 -12.39 8.47
CA LEU A 121 -16.36 -10.92 8.46
C LEU A 121 -15.42 -10.35 9.54
N GLY A 122 -15.36 -10.94 10.74
CA GLY A 122 -14.53 -10.45 11.85
C GLY A 122 -13.04 -10.51 11.52
N ILE A 123 -12.55 -11.68 11.11
CA ILE A 123 -11.14 -11.88 10.74
C ILE A 123 -10.77 -11.08 9.51
N ALA A 124 -11.65 -11.02 8.51
CA ALA A 124 -11.42 -10.22 7.30
C ALA A 124 -11.25 -8.73 7.63
N ALA A 125 -12.09 -8.17 8.52
CA ALA A 125 -11.99 -6.79 8.98
C ALA A 125 -10.70 -6.54 9.78
N GLU A 126 -10.28 -7.49 10.61
CA GLU A 126 -9.04 -7.40 11.37
C GLU A 126 -7.82 -7.39 10.44
N LEU A 127 -7.72 -8.33 9.49
CA LEU A 127 -6.64 -8.39 8.51
C LEU A 127 -6.58 -7.13 7.64
N GLY A 128 -7.73 -6.63 7.17
CA GLY A 128 -7.80 -5.38 6.41
C GLY A 128 -7.35 -4.17 7.23
N THR A 129 -7.68 -4.13 8.53
CA THR A 129 -7.22 -3.08 9.45
C THR A 129 -5.72 -3.15 9.68
N ILE A 130 -5.16 -4.35 9.89
CA ILE A 130 -3.71 -4.55 10.03
C ILE A 130 -2.99 -4.09 8.76
N ALA A 131 -3.50 -4.44 7.57
CA ALA A 131 -2.93 -4.01 6.31
C ALA A 131 -2.95 -2.48 6.16
N LEU A 132 -4.05 -1.83 6.53
CA LEU A 132 -4.17 -0.37 6.51
C LEU A 132 -3.13 0.27 7.44
N LEU A 133 -3.09 -0.13 8.70
CA LEU A 133 -2.22 0.48 9.71
C LEU A 133 -0.73 0.24 9.42
N SER A 134 -0.33 -0.97 9.04
CA SER A 134 1.06 -1.30 8.75
C SER A 134 1.59 -0.48 7.57
N ASN A 135 0.79 -0.29 6.52
CA ASN A 135 1.19 0.50 5.36
C ASN A 135 1.15 2.02 5.63
N MET A 136 0.25 2.51 6.47
CA MET A 136 0.30 3.90 6.97
C MET A 136 1.57 4.15 7.79
N ILE A 137 1.95 3.23 8.68
CA ILE A 137 3.19 3.33 9.45
C ILE A 137 4.40 3.34 8.51
N ARG A 138 4.41 2.48 7.50
CA ARG A 138 5.44 2.47 6.44
C ARG A 138 5.59 3.84 5.77
N GLU A 139 4.48 4.48 5.39
CA GLU A 139 4.47 5.80 4.79
C GLU A 139 5.05 6.85 5.75
N ILE A 140 4.60 6.87 7.02
CA ILE A 140 5.11 7.79 8.04
C ILE A 140 6.62 7.61 8.24
N ILE A 141 7.11 6.37 8.31
CA ILE A 141 8.54 6.07 8.42
C ILE A 141 9.29 6.60 7.19
N SER A 142 8.76 6.39 5.98
CA SER A 142 9.37 6.88 4.75
C SER A 142 9.46 8.40 4.70
N LEU A 143 8.44 9.11 5.20
CA LEU A 143 8.41 10.57 5.27
C LEU A 143 9.38 11.12 6.32
N THR A 144 9.41 10.51 7.51
CA THR A 144 10.19 11.01 8.66
C THR A 144 11.65 10.61 8.59
N CYS A 145 11.94 9.37 8.17
CA CYS A 145 13.29 8.81 8.08
C CYS A 145 13.95 9.02 6.71
N ALA A 146 13.36 9.81 5.80
CA ALA A 146 13.90 10.06 4.47
C ALA A 146 15.38 10.49 4.44
N PRO A 147 15.85 11.42 5.28
CA PRO A 147 17.27 11.81 5.32
C PRO A 147 18.18 10.64 5.73
N VAL A 148 17.70 9.78 6.64
CA VAL A 148 18.44 8.59 7.11
C VAL A 148 18.58 7.57 6.00
N PHE A 149 17.47 7.22 5.32
CA PHE A 149 17.50 6.32 4.19
C PHE A 149 18.43 6.83 3.09
N ARG A 150 18.34 8.12 2.74
CA ARG A 150 19.20 8.73 1.72
C ARG A 150 20.68 8.68 2.11
N LYS A 151 21.00 8.96 3.36
CA LYS A 151 22.40 9.05 3.86
C LYS A 151 23.08 7.68 3.93
N TYR A 152 22.40 6.67 4.47
CA TYR A 152 22.99 5.38 4.81
C TYR A 152 22.75 4.28 3.78
N PHE A 153 21.63 4.33 3.04
CA PHE A 153 21.21 3.27 2.11
C PHE A 153 21.09 3.75 0.66
N GLY A 154 21.24 5.05 0.44
CA GLY A 154 21.17 5.62 -0.90
C GLY A 154 19.75 6.03 -1.31
N TRP A 155 19.62 6.60 -2.50
CA TRP A 155 18.36 7.18 -2.99
C TRP A 155 17.31 6.11 -3.39
N TYR A 156 17.76 4.96 -3.90
CA TYR A 156 16.87 3.84 -4.21
C TYR A 156 16.17 3.30 -2.96
N ALA A 157 16.85 3.26 -1.80
CA ALA A 157 16.27 2.78 -0.57
C ALA A 157 15.14 3.69 -0.06
N LEU A 158 15.27 5.02 -0.23
CA LEU A 158 14.18 5.94 0.10
C LEU A 158 12.97 5.72 -0.81
N ILE A 159 13.17 5.53 -2.12
CA ILE A 159 12.09 5.24 -3.06
C ILE A 159 11.44 3.89 -2.74
N ALA A 160 12.23 2.85 -2.48
CA ALA A 160 11.74 1.52 -2.11
C ALA A 160 10.95 1.53 -0.80
N SER A 161 11.41 2.30 0.22
CA SER A 161 10.69 2.41 1.51
C SER A 161 9.31 3.01 1.34
N ALA A 162 9.14 3.98 0.43
CA ALA A 162 7.86 4.61 0.13
C ALA A 162 6.85 3.65 -0.53
N GLY A 163 7.35 2.67 -1.29
CA GLY A 163 6.47 1.75 -2.02
C GLY A 163 5.59 2.49 -3.04
N VAL A 164 4.29 2.19 -3.04
CA VAL A 164 3.31 2.88 -3.91
C VAL A 164 3.28 4.38 -3.66
N ALA A 165 3.37 4.83 -2.40
CA ALA A 165 3.35 6.26 -2.05
C ALA A 165 4.52 7.09 -2.63
N SER A 166 5.47 6.46 -3.34
CA SER A 166 6.56 7.15 -4.04
C SER A 166 6.09 8.06 -5.18
N ILE A 167 4.89 7.85 -5.74
CA ILE A 167 4.35 8.66 -6.85
C ILE A 167 3.57 9.90 -6.39
N ASP A 168 3.16 9.95 -5.13
CA ASP A 168 2.28 11.00 -4.61
C ASP A 168 2.76 11.59 -3.27
N VAL A 169 2.38 11.02 -2.14
CA VAL A 169 2.58 11.60 -0.80
C VAL A 169 4.04 11.74 -0.45
N VAL A 170 4.88 10.75 -0.79
CA VAL A 170 6.31 10.75 -0.46
C VAL A 170 7.15 11.41 -1.56
N LEU A 171 6.62 11.61 -2.77
CA LEU A 171 7.35 12.18 -3.90
C LEU A 171 8.02 13.54 -3.58
N PRO A 172 7.35 14.51 -2.94
CA PRO A 172 7.99 15.78 -2.58
C PRO A 172 9.20 15.61 -1.65
N VAL A 173 9.14 14.61 -0.76
CA VAL A 173 10.23 14.30 0.17
C VAL A 173 11.37 13.59 -0.55
N ILE A 174 11.07 12.71 -1.51
CA ILE A 174 12.07 12.09 -2.40
C ILE A 174 12.79 13.17 -3.19
N VAL A 175 12.07 14.09 -3.82
CA VAL A 175 12.67 15.20 -4.60
C VAL A 175 13.58 16.07 -3.72
N ARG A 176 13.14 16.39 -2.51
CA ARG A 176 13.91 17.21 -1.56
C ARG A 176 15.22 16.54 -1.15
N ASN A 177 15.25 15.22 -0.97
CA ASN A 177 16.42 14.48 -0.46
C ASN A 177 17.32 13.90 -1.57
N CYS A 178 16.75 13.60 -2.74
CA CYS A 178 17.44 12.91 -3.84
C CYS A 178 17.60 13.76 -5.10
N GLY A 179 16.92 14.92 -5.16
CA GLY A 179 16.90 15.79 -6.33
C GLY A 179 15.85 15.36 -7.38
N PRO A 180 15.61 16.24 -8.39
CA PRO A 180 14.58 16.00 -9.41
C PRO A 180 14.87 14.78 -10.31
N GLY A 181 16.12 14.35 -10.42
CA GLY A 181 16.50 13.13 -11.16
C GLY A 181 15.89 11.83 -10.60
N ALA A 182 15.43 11.84 -9.34
CA ALA A 182 14.77 10.69 -8.73
C ALA A 182 13.30 10.53 -9.14
N VAL A 183 12.67 11.58 -9.69
CA VAL A 183 11.23 11.61 -10.05
C VAL A 183 10.84 10.49 -11.01
N PRO A 184 11.55 10.27 -12.14
CA PRO A 184 11.19 9.20 -13.08
C PRO A 184 11.21 7.82 -12.42
N VAL A 185 12.20 7.55 -11.57
CA VAL A 185 12.34 6.28 -10.86
C VAL A 185 11.21 6.09 -9.83
N ALA A 186 10.91 7.14 -9.06
CA ALA A 186 9.83 7.13 -8.07
C ALA A 186 8.46 6.87 -8.72
N ILE A 187 8.19 7.51 -9.87
CA ILE A 187 6.94 7.30 -10.63
C ILE A 187 6.85 5.85 -11.12
N VAL A 188 7.90 5.32 -11.75
CA VAL A 188 7.88 3.94 -12.27
C VAL A 188 7.79 2.91 -11.14
N GLN A 189 8.48 3.16 -10.03
CA GLN A 189 8.36 2.35 -8.82
C GLN A 189 6.91 2.25 -8.35
N GLY A 190 6.25 3.39 -8.15
CA GLY A 190 4.87 3.40 -7.64
C GLY A 190 3.88 2.79 -8.62
N VAL A 191 3.95 3.15 -9.90
CA VAL A 191 3.07 2.63 -10.97
C VAL A 191 3.15 1.11 -11.10
N ILE A 192 4.36 0.55 -11.12
CA ILE A 192 4.51 -0.92 -11.22
C ILE A 192 3.96 -1.59 -9.95
N LEU A 193 4.22 -1.03 -8.77
CA LEU A 193 3.68 -1.55 -7.53
C LEU A 193 2.15 -1.44 -7.46
N GLU A 194 1.53 -0.36 -7.97
CA GLU A 194 0.06 -0.25 -8.07
C GLU A 194 -0.57 -1.39 -8.86
N ILE A 195 0.13 -1.88 -9.91
CA ILE A 195 -0.33 -3.04 -10.69
C ILE A 195 -0.06 -4.35 -9.95
N LEU A 196 1.11 -4.47 -9.30
CA LEU A 196 1.51 -5.70 -8.61
C LEU A 196 0.71 -5.97 -7.34
N VAL A 197 0.33 -4.92 -6.59
CA VAL A 197 -0.36 -5.03 -5.31
C VAL A 197 -1.67 -5.82 -5.40
N PRO A 198 -2.64 -5.47 -6.27
CA PRO A 198 -3.87 -6.26 -6.41
C PRO A 198 -3.61 -7.72 -6.75
N VAL A 199 -2.68 -7.97 -7.68
CA VAL A 199 -2.34 -9.33 -8.11
C VAL A 199 -1.74 -10.14 -6.96
N THR A 200 -0.83 -9.53 -6.20
CA THR A 200 -0.17 -10.18 -5.05
C THR A 200 -1.18 -10.48 -3.94
N ILE A 201 -2.05 -9.53 -3.61
CA ILE A 201 -3.08 -9.72 -2.59
C ILE A 201 -4.06 -10.82 -3.01
N MET A 202 -4.56 -10.78 -4.24
CA MET A 202 -5.46 -11.82 -4.76
C MET A 202 -4.82 -13.20 -4.69
N LEU A 203 -3.55 -13.33 -5.10
CA LEU A 203 -2.81 -14.59 -5.07
C LEU A 203 -2.77 -15.15 -3.64
N PHE A 204 -2.36 -14.36 -2.65
CA PHE A 204 -2.22 -14.84 -1.27
C PHE A 204 -3.56 -15.00 -0.54
N CYS A 205 -4.56 -14.20 -0.85
CA CYS A 205 -5.90 -14.38 -0.27
C CYS A 205 -6.64 -15.61 -0.83
N SER A 206 -6.25 -16.12 -2.00
CA SER A 206 -6.86 -17.31 -2.63
C SER A 206 -6.25 -18.64 -2.12
N LEU A 207 -5.17 -18.59 -1.36
CA LEU A 207 -4.53 -19.74 -0.70
C LEU A 207 -5.16 -20.02 0.66
#